data_707627d9f22f23e3c0e86792aec9e449
#
_entry.id   707627d9f22f23e3c0e86792aec9e449
#
_cell.length_a   1.000
_cell.length_b   1.000
_cell.length_c   1.000
_cell.angle_alpha   90.00
_cell.angle_beta   90.00
_cell.angle_gamma   90.00
#
_symmetry.space_group_name_H-M   'P 1'
#
loop_
_entity.id
_entity.type
_entity.pdbx_description
1 polymer ?
#
loop_
_entity_poly.entity_id
_entity_poly.type
_entity_poly.pdbx_seq_one_letter_code
_entity_poly.pdbx_strand_id
1 'polypeptide(L)'
;MEQTARHEVILECRGITKVFGPVVALDRVDLLVKRGEVRGLIGENGSGKSTVTSIFSGMQPADSGEMFYKGQPWKPRSMEWAATRGVGMIVQETGTVPEITVAENMFLCQADRFASFRKKNGSRWGFINGSAMMRAAQKALDDIGASHIDARARTDTLDMQDRKLVEVAKVWMQEPEVLVVDETTTALSQKGRDIIYDLMDRMRKSDRAVVFISHDLDEIKERCDTLTVLRDGHIIRTFEKAEYDDDAIRASMIGREMQGDYYRGDWDGSHGDKVVLEIRNADLGDQMVDFSLQAHEGEILGIGGLSHCGMHTVGKVLFGDIKPARGMVLVYTRKEEGEPVVNPAFAMKRGIGYVAKDRDVESLNTQTSIRDNIAIAGLDRFAIKHFLITYRREKTYVERQRDTMQIKCFSIDQEVSQLSGGNKQKVVFGKWLGCDSQILILDCPTRGIDVGVKQSMYQMMYQMKKQGKTIIMISEEMSELMGMSDRLIIMKDGHITKEFARSADLSDHEIIKYMI
;
A
#
# COMPACT_ATOMS: atom_id res chain seq x y z
N MET A 1 -36.73 21.69 -12.95
CA MET A 1 -36.92 21.46 -11.53
C MET A 1 -36.68 19.95 -11.30
N GLU A 2 -35.42 19.52 -11.24
CA GLU A 2 -35.07 18.17 -10.83
C GLU A 2 -35.14 18.12 -9.31
N GLN A 3 -36.06 17.33 -8.80
CA GLN A 3 -36.13 16.96 -7.39
C GLN A 3 -34.85 16.18 -7.05
N THR A 4 -33.96 16.79 -6.27
CA THR A 4 -32.90 16.11 -5.56
C THR A 4 -33.56 15.05 -4.67
N ALA A 5 -33.65 13.81 -5.12
CA ALA A 5 -34.08 12.69 -4.30
C ALA A 5 -33.12 12.62 -3.11
N ARG A 6 -33.61 12.93 -1.90
CA ARG A 6 -32.88 12.69 -0.66
C ARG A 6 -32.68 11.18 -0.55
N HIS A 7 -31.49 10.69 -0.86
CA HIS A 7 -31.14 9.28 -0.66
C HIS A 7 -31.38 8.91 0.81
N GLU A 8 -32.15 7.84 1.02
CA GLU A 8 -32.47 7.32 2.35
C GLU A 8 -31.19 6.78 3.03
N VAL A 9 -31.02 7.07 4.31
CA VAL A 9 -29.90 6.54 5.11
C VAL A 9 -30.13 5.05 5.33
N ILE A 10 -29.19 4.21 4.82
CA ILE A 10 -29.26 2.75 4.97
C ILE A 10 -28.51 2.27 6.21
N LEU A 11 -27.37 2.91 6.55
CA LEU A 11 -26.54 2.60 7.72
C LEU A 11 -26.17 3.89 8.45
N GLU A 12 -26.34 3.88 9.76
CA GLU A 12 -26.03 5.01 10.62
C GLU A 12 -25.27 4.55 11.86
N CYS A 13 -24.17 5.23 12.16
CA CYS A 13 -23.41 5.12 13.40
C CYS A 13 -23.53 6.43 14.16
N ARG A 14 -23.87 6.39 15.46
CA ARG A 14 -24.01 7.54 16.36
C ARG A 14 -23.11 7.39 17.57
N GLY A 15 -22.18 8.31 17.75
CA GLY A 15 -21.29 8.37 18.90
C GLY A 15 -20.46 7.12 19.13
N ILE A 16 -20.04 6.43 18.07
CA ILE A 16 -19.29 5.18 18.18
C ILE A 16 -17.93 5.43 18.79
N THR A 17 -17.66 4.75 19.89
CA THR A 17 -16.36 4.79 20.58
C THR A 17 -15.77 3.39 20.64
N LYS A 18 -14.45 3.29 20.42
CA LYS A 18 -13.66 2.07 20.52
C LYS A 18 -12.30 2.32 21.11
N VAL A 19 -11.92 1.52 22.12
CA VAL A 19 -10.66 1.63 22.84
C VAL A 19 -9.92 0.29 22.80
N PHE A 20 -8.63 0.31 22.49
CA PHE A 20 -7.72 -0.84 22.54
C PHE A 20 -6.60 -0.56 23.55
N GLY A 21 -6.71 -1.13 24.74
CA GLY A 21 -5.77 -0.84 25.81
C GLY A 21 -5.67 0.67 26.10
N PRO A 22 -4.51 1.32 25.93
CA PRO A 22 -4.37 2.77 26.13
C PRO A 22 -4.78 3.60 24.92
N VAL A 23 -5.12 2.98 23.76
CA VAL A 23 -5.37 3.69 22.50
C VAL A 23 -6.86 3.83 22.26
N VAL A 24 -7.34 5.09 22.16
CA VAL A 24 -8.68 5.41 21.69
C VAL A 24 -8.67 5.37 20.15
N ALA A 25 -9.20 4.31 19.57
CA ALA A 25 -9.23 4.14 18.11
C ALA A 25 -10.39 4.89 17.44
N LEU A 26 -11.51 5.07 18.15
CA LEU A 26 -12.65 5.89 17.73
C LEU A 26 -13.16 6.63 18.96
N ASP A 27 -13.40 7.93 18.83
CA ASP A 27 -14.03 8.78 19.87
C ASP A 27 -15.27 9.46 19.31
N ARG A 28 -16.45 8.96 19.70
CA ARG A 28 -17.78 9.47 19.36
C ARG A 28 -17.98 9.74 17.86
N VAL A 29 -17.67 8.74 17.03
CA VAL A 29 -17.78 8.84 15.57
C VAL A 29 -19.23 8.74 15.13
N ASP A 30 -19.68 9.72 14.33
CA ASP A 30 -20.98 9.75 13.66
C ASP A 30 -20.79 9.54 12.16
N LEU A 31 -21.27 8.42 11.60
CA LEU A 31 -21.15 8.07 10.19
C LEU A 31 -22.52 7.75 9.60
N LEU A 32 -22.84 8.36 8.46
CA LEU A 32 -24.05 8.10 7.70
C LEU A 32 -23.69 7.50 6.35
N VAL A 33 -24.35 6.44 5.95
CA VAL A 33 -24.23 5.83 4.61
C VAL A 33 -25.61 5.84 3.96
N LYS A 34 -25.72 6.41 2.75
CA LYS A 34 -26.98 6.56 2.03
C LYS A 34 -27.13 5.47 0.97
N ARG A 35 -28.38 5.18 0.56
CA ARG A 35 -28.66 4.30 -0.57
C ARG A 35 -28.11 4.88 -1.87
N GLY A 36 -27.66 4.03 -2.75
CA GLY A 36 -27.17 4.43 -4.08
C GLY A 36 -25.89 5.26 -4.07
N GLU A 37 -25.19 5.38 -2.92
CA GLU A 37 -23.93 6.12 -2.85
C GLU A 37 -22.71 5.19 -2.72
N VAL A 38 -21.61 5.63 -3.29
CA VAL A 38 -20.26 5.15 -2.98
C VAL A 38 -19.62 6.17 -2.04
N ARG A 39 -19.52 5.83 -0.76
CA ARG A 39 -18.90 6.66 0.25
C ARG A 39 -17.45 6.30 0.44
N GLY A 40 -16.55 7.22 0.09
CA GLY A 40 -15.13 7.12 0.39
C GLY A 40 -14.86 7.37 1.88
N LEU A 41 -13.95 6.59 2.45
CA LEU A 41 -13.46 6.78 3.81
C LEU A 41 -11.94 6.83 3.76
N ILE A 42 -11.37 8.02 4.05
CA ILE A 42 -9.95 8.29 3.94
C ILE A 42 -9.39 8.82 5.28
N GLY A 43 -8.10 8.67 5.47
CA GLY A 43 -7.37 9.14 6.66
C GLY A 43 -6.05 8.40 6.80
N GLU A 44 -5.18 8.86 7.68
CA GLU A 44 -3.91 8.19 7.98
C GLU A 44 -4.11 6.78 8.56
N ASN A 45 -3.06 5.94 8.52
CA ASN A 45 -3.10 4.63 9.18
C ASN A 45 -3.29 4.83 10.70
N GLY A 46 -4.17 4.03 11.29
CA GLY A 46 -4.55 4.22 12.69
C GLY A 46 -5.59 5.30 12.94
N SER A 47 -6.13 5.97 11.91
CA SER A 47 -7.17 7.00 12.07
C SER A 47 -8.54 6.44 12.47
N GLY A 48 -8.74 5.10 12.41
CA GLY A 48 -9.97 4.44 12.80
C GLY A 48 -10.85 3.94 11.64
N LYS A 49 -10.44 4.07 10.36
CA LYS A 49 -11.20 3.63 9.17
C LYS A 49 -11.64 2.17 9.27
N SER A 50 -10.67 1.26 9.31
CA SER A 50 -10.97 -0.18 9.40
C SER A 50 -11.63 -0.56 10.73
N THR A 51 -11.43 0.25 11.79
CA THR A 51 -12.11 0.03 13.07
C THR A 51 -13.61 0.30 12.97
N VAL A 52 -14.03 1.43 12.41
CA VAL A 52 -15.46 1.75 12.28
C VAL A 52 -16.16 0.78 11.32
N THR A 53 -15.51 0.40 10.22
CA THR A 53 -16.08 -0.59 9.27
C THR A 53 -16.15 -1.99 9.86
N SER A 54 -15.15 -2.42 10.63
CA SER A 54 -15.17 -3.68 11.37
C SER A 54 -16.31 -3.75 12.40
N ILE A 55 -16.64 -2.63 13.05
CA ILE A 55 -17.72 -2.57 14.02
C ILE A 55 -19.08 -2.77 13.36
N PHE A 56 -19.40 -2.03 12.31
CA PHE A 56 -20.71 -2.21 11.69
C PHE A 56 -20.81 -3.47 10.82
N SER A 57 -19.69 -4.05 10.40
CA SER A 57 -19.66 -5.37 9.75
C SER A 57 -19.68 -6.55 10.75
N GLY A 58 -19.62 -6.28 12.06
CA GLY A 58 -19.71 -7.32 13.07
C GLY A 58 -18.43 -8.10 13.34
N MET A 59 -17.28 -7.61 12.88
CA MET A 59 -15.97 -8.19 13.18
C MET A 59 -15.59 -7.95 14.65
N GLN A 60 -15.99 -6.79 15.21
CA GLN A 60 -15.76 -6.43 16.60
C GLN A 60 -16.91 -5.55 17.14
N PRO A 61 -17.19 -5.57 18.46
CA PRO A 61 -18.18 -4.70 19.06
C PRO A 61 -17.66 -3.29 19.29
N ALA A 62 -18.55 -2.29 19.25
CA ALA A 62 -18.29 -0.96 19.82
C ALA A 62 -18.28 -1.04 21.36
N ASP A 63 -17.51 -0.13 22.00
CA ASP A 63 -17.51 -0.02 23.45
C ASP A 63 -18.65 0.91 23.92
N SER A 64 -19.02 1.92 23.10
CA SER A 64 -20.22 2.74 23.31
C SER A 64 -20.72 3.31 21.98
N GLY A 65 -21.92 3.93 22.02
CA GLY A 65 -22.60 4.44 20.83
C GLY A 65 -23.69 3.49 20.33
N GLU A 66 -24.39 3.92 19.29
CA GLU A 66 -25.51 3.19 18.70
C GLU A 66 -25.36 3.08 17.18
N MET A 67 -25.83 1.99 16.62
CA MET A 67 -25.88 1.81 15.16
C MET A 67 -27.30 1.48 14.74
N PHE A 68 -27.65 1.92 13.54
CA PHE A 68 -28.94 1.64 12.90
C PHE A 68 -28.71 1.16 11.47
N TYR A 69 -29.43 0.13 11.08
CA TYR A 69 -29.46 -0.39 9.72
C TYR A 69 -30.91 -0.42 9.23
N LYS A 70 -31.19 0.27 8.14
CA LYS A 70 -32.58 0.46 7.65
C LYS A 70 -33.49 1.02 8.75
N GLY A 71 -33.01 1.96 9.54
CA GLY A 71 -33.74 2.59 10.65
C GLY A 71 -33.98 1.70 11.86
N GLN A 72 -33.50 0.45 11.88
CA GLN A 72 -33.62 -0.48 13.01
C GLN A 72 -32.29 -0.57 13.77
N PRO A 73 -32.33 -0.76 15.12
CA PRO A 73 -31.11 -0.95 15.90
C PRO A 73 -30.24 -2.07 15.33
N TRP A 74 -28.96 -1.79 15.12
CA TRP A 74 -28.01 -2.70 14.50
C TRP A 74 -26.92 -3.11 15.50
N LYS A 75 -26.91 -4.39 15.87
CA LYS A 75 -25.90 -4.98 16.78
C LYS A 75 -25.40 -6.30 16.18
N PRO A 76 -24.50 -6.25 15.21
CA PRO A 76 -24.00 -7.46 14.55
C PRO A 76 -23.18 -8.30 15.52
N ARG A 77 -23.39 -9.63 15.48
CA ARG A 77 -22.74 -10.60 16.37
C ARG A 77 -21.52 -11.25 15.73
N SER A 78 -21.44 -11.23 14.41
CA SER A 78 -20.34 -11.72 13.60
C SER A 78 -20.46 -11.18 12.18
N MET A 79 -19.38 -11.25 11.41
CA MET A 79 -19.39 -10.90 9.98
C MET A 79 -20.37 -11.73 9.18
N GLU A 80 -20.46 -13.05 9.45
CA GLU A 80 -21.41 -13.93 8.79
C GLU A 80 -22.86 -13.52 9.10
N TRP A 81 -23.15 -13.19 10.36
CA TRP A 81 -24.45 -12.70 10.76
C TRP A 81 -24.83 -11.38 10.05
N ALA A 82 -23.87 -10.45 9.91
CA ALA A 82 -24.07 -9.19 9.21
C ALA A 82 -24.28 -9.41 7.71
N ALA A 83 -23.46 -10.26 7.09
CA ALA A 83 -23.52 -10.58 5.68
C ALA A 83 -24.86 -11.23 5.28
N THR A 84 -25.38 -12.17 6.09
CA THR A 84 -26.71 -12.78 5.85
C THR A 84 -27.88 -11.78 5.97
N ARG A 85 -27.62 -10.57 6.48
CA ARG A 85 -28.59 -9.46 6.63
C ARG A 85 -28.33 -8.29 5.69
N GLY A 86 -27.36 -8.43 4.79
CA GLY A 86 -27.09 -7.48 3.74
C GLY A 86 -25.93 -6.52 4.01
N VAL A 87 -25.11 -6.73 5.05
CA VAL A 87 -23.88 -5.93 5.26
C VAL A 87 -22.68 -6.85 5.04
N GLY A 88 -22.05 -6.75 3.87
CA GLY A 88 -20.86 -7.51 3.49
C GLY A 88 -19.59 -6.71 3.59
N MET A 89 -18.45 -7.36 3.89
CA MET A 89 -17.15 -6.72 3.97
C MET A 89 -16.09 -7.58 3.28
N ILE A 90 -15.30 -6.94 2.42
CA ILE A 90 -14.07 -7.47 1.86
C ILE A 90 -12.94 -6.87 2.69
N VAL A 91 -12.23 -7.72 3.45
CA VAL A 91 -11.18 -7.29 4.38
C VAL A 91 -9.85 -7.05 3.66
N GLN A 92 -8.96 -6.28 4.26
CA GLN A 92 -7.64 -5.96 3.71
C GLN A 92 -6.75 -7.21 3.55
N GLU A 93 -6.68 -8.04 4.59
CA GLU A 93 -5.89 -9.28 4.56
C GLU A 93 -6.66 -10.42 3.91
N THR A 94 -5.95 -11.34 3.24
CA THR A 94 -6.57 -12.53 2.63
C THR A 94 -7.02 -13.51 3.70
N GLY A 95 -8.35 -13.73 3.78
CA GLY A 95 -9.00 -14.68 4.72
C GLY A 95 -9.23 -16.06 4.10
N THR A 96 -8.50 -16.45 3.06
CA THR A 96 -8.63 -17.79 2.43
C THR A 96 -7.77 -18.83 3.15
N VAL A 97 -8.31 -20.04 3.33
CA VAL A 97 -7.59 -21.20 3.85
C VAL A 97 -6.84 -21.87 2.69
N PRO A 98 -5.49 -21.97 2.74
CA PRO A 98 -4.69 -22.38 1.59
C PRO A 98 -4.95 -23.81 1.10
N GLU A 99 -5.17 -24.74 2.01
CA GLU A 99 -5.14 -26.20 1.72
C GLU A 99 -6.47 -26.76 1.22
N ILE A 100 -7.54 -25.97 1.21
CA ILE A 100 -8.86 -26.38 0.71
C ILE A 100 -9.16 -25.77 -0.65
N THR A 101 -10.16 -26.30 -1.34
CA THR A 101 -10.55 -25.81 -2.66
C THR A 101 -11.20 -24.41 -2.59
N VAL A 102 -11.19 -23.71 -3.71
CA VAL A 102 -11.88 -22.42 -3.88
C VAL A 102 -13.36 -22.55 -3.47
N ALA A 103 -14.06 -23.59 -3.92
CA ALA A 103 -15.45 -23.82 -3.56
C ALA A 103 -15.64 -24.02 -2.05
N GLU A 104 -14.77 -24.76 -1.39
CA GLU A 104 -14.82 -24.94 0.06
C GLU A 104 -14.54 -23.64 0.81
N ASN A 105 -13.61 -22.81 0.34
CA ASN A 105 -13.36 -21.48 0.89
C ASN A 105 -14.57 -20.55 0.78
N MET A 106 -15.24 -20.54 -0.38
CA MET A 106 -16.41 -19.68 -0.62
C MET A 106 -17.58 -20.08 0.25
N PHE A 107 -17.77 -21.38 0.51
CA PHE A 107 -18.87 -21.91 1.33
C PHE A 107 -18.43 -22.37 2.73
N LEU A 108 -17.28 -21.89 3.20
CA LEU A 108 -16.80 -22.15 4.56
C LEU A 108 -17.89 -21.76 5.58
N CYS A 109 -18.20 -22.64 6.52
CA CYS A 109 -19.32 -22.52 7.48
C CYS A 109 -20.73 -22.54 6.88
N GLN A 110 -20.89 -22.72 5.56
CA GLN A 110 -22.18 -22.79 4.86
C GLN A 110 -22.34 -24.05 4.00
N ALA A 111 -21.48 -25.04 4.16
CA ALA A 111 -21.49 -26.28 3.39
C ALA A 111 -22.80 -27.10 3.59
N ASP A 112 -23.48 -26.91 4.70
CA ASP A 112 -24.79 -27.51 4.99
C ASP A 112 -25.87 -27.09 3.96
N ARG A 113 -25.73 -25.98 3.27
CA ARG A 113 -26.60 -25.56 2.14
C ARG A 113 -26.69 -26.62 1.04
N PHE A 114 -25.64 -27.45 0.92
CA PHE A 114 -25.53 -28.53 -0.08
C PHE A 114 -25.79 -29.92 0.52
N ALA A 115 -26.22 -30.00 1.77
CA ALA A 115 -26.53 -31.28 2.42
C ALA A 115 -27.82 -31.91 1.87
N SER A 116 -27.84 -33.27 1.83
CA SER A 116 -28.84 -34.07 1.12
C SER A 116 -30.24 -33.99 1.74
N PHE A 117 -30.35 -33.72 3.05
CA PHE A 117 -31.63 -33.80 3.78
C PHE A 117 -31.94 -32.45 4.41
N ARG A 118 -33.26 -32.10 4.40
CA ARG A 118 -33.77 -30.86 5.03
C ARG A 118 -34.63 -31.23 6.24
N LYS A 119 -34.31 -30.67 7.39
CA LYS A 119 -35.13 -30.80 8.61
C LYS A 119 -36.37 -29.89 8.55
N LYS A 120 -37.40 -30.20 9.39
CA LYS A 120 -38.62 -29.38 9.50
C LYS A 120 -38.35 -27.92 9.91
N ASN A 121 -37.26 -27.67 10.66
CA ASN A 121 -36.82 -26.33 11.06
C ASN A 121 -36.03 -25.59 10.00
N GLY A 122 -35.92 -26.14 8.78
CA GLY A 122 -35.22 -25.53 7.66
C GLY A 122 -33.72 -25.86 7.57
N SER A 123 -33.07 -26.36 8.63
CA SER A 123 -31.67 -26.77 8.59
C SER A 123 -31.46 -28.02 7.73
N ARG A 124 -30.28 -28.16 7.11
CA ARG A 124 -29.91 -29.32 6.29
C ARG A 124 -28.90 -30.19 7.01
N TRP A 125 -28.85 -31.48 6.68
CA TRP A 125 -27.88 -32.44 7.23
C TRP A 125 -27.65 -33.60 6.26
N GLY A 126 -26.58 -34.36 6.45
CA GLY A 126 -26.27 -35.54 5.64
C GLY A 126 -25.05 -35.32 4.75
N PHE A 127 -24.98 -36.03 3.64
CA PHE A 127 -23.87 -35.92 2.71
C PHE A 127 -23.93 -34.60 1.94
N ILE A 128 -22.76 -33.93 1.81
CA ILE A 128 -22.61 -32.70 1.05
C ILE A 128 -22.46 -33.03 -0.44
N ASN A 129 -23.27 -32.40 -1.28
CA ASN A 129 -23.16 -32.48 -2.72
C ASN A 129 -22.04 -31.54 -3.21
N GLY A 130 -20.80 -32.03 -3.23
CA GLY A 130 -19.63 -31.26 -3.65
C GLY A 130 -19.74 -30.73 -5.08
N SER A 131 -20.35 -31.50 -6.01
CA SER A 131 -20.53 -31.02 -7.39
C SER A 131 -21.51 -29.84 -7.49
N ALA A 132 -22.53 -29.80 -6.67
CA ALA A 132 -23.44 -28.66 -6.60
C ALA A 132 -22.74 -27.43 -6.00
N MET A 133 -21.93 -27.63 -4.95
CA MET A 133 -21.13 -26.59 -4.32
C MET A 133 -20.12 -25.97 -5.30
N MET A 134 -19.39 -26.81 -6.04
CA MET A 134 -18.44 -26.36 -7.07
C MET A 134 -19.10 -25.55 -8.19
N ARG A 135 -20.28 -26.01 -8.67
CA ARG A 135 -21.03 -25.26 -9.71
C ARG A 135 -21.51 -23.90 -9.17
N ALA A 136 -21.95 -23.85 -7.91
CA ALA A 136 -22.38 -22.59 -7.31
C ALA A 136 -21.21 -21.61 -7.11
N ALA A 137 -20.05 -22.11 -6.70
CA ALA A 137 -18.82 -21.31 -6.59
C ALA A 137 -18.37 -20.79 -7.96
N GLN A 138 -18.30 -21.66 -8.98
CA GLN A 138 -17.92 -21.25 -10.33
C GLN A 138 -18.84 -20.16 -10.87
N LYS A 139 -20.16 -20.33 -10.70
CA LYS A 139 -21.12 -19.31 -11.11
C LYS A 139 -20.85 -17.97 -10.43
N ALA A 140 -20.55 -17.95 -9.15
CA ALA A 140 -20.24 -16.69 -8.46
C ALA A 140 -18.94 -16.03 -8.94
N LEU A 141 -17.92 -16.82 -9.30
CA LEU A 141 -16.70 -16.32 -9.94
C LEU A 141 -17.00 -15.74 -11.34
N ASP A 142 -17.81 -16.45 -12.11
CA ASP A 142 -18.22 -15.99 -13.45
C ASP A 142 -19.03 -14.68 -13.37
N ASP A 143 -19.94 -14.55 -12.39
CA ASP A 143 -20.78 -13.38 -12.17
C ASP A 143 -19.97 -12.10 -11.84
N ILE A 144 -18.78 -12.23 -11.25
CA ILE A 144 -17.87 -11.09 -11.02
C ILE A 144 -16.84 -10.88 -12.13
N GLY A 145 -16.80 -11.75 -13.15
CA GLY A 145 -15.81 -11.67 -14.24
C GLY A 145 -14.48 -12.36 -13.95
N ALA A 146 -14.41 -13.23 -12.94
CA ALA A 146 -13.22 -14.01 -12.56
C ALA A 146 -13.28 -15.47 -13.06
N SER A 147 -13.82 -15.70 -14.26
CA SER A 147 -14.05 -17.05 -14.86
C SER A 147 -12.77 -17.85 -15.10
N HIS A 148 -11.59 -17.22 -15.06
CA HIS A 148 -10.30 -17.89 -15.18
C HIS A 148 -9.94 -18.72 -13.93
N ILE A 149 -10.59 -18.47 -12.79
CA ILE A 149 -10.38 -19.20 -11.54
C ILE A 149 -11.26 -20.46 -11.54
N ASP A 150 -10.65 -21.64 -11.44
CA ASP A 150 -11.39 -22.90 -11.32
C ASP A 150 -11.82 -23.12 -9.86
N ALA A 151 -13.10 -23.25 -9.62
CA ALA A 151 -13.67 -23.53 -8.29
C ALA A 151 -13.17 -24.83 -7.65
N ARG A 152 -12.59 -25.75 -8.43
CA ARG A 152 -11.99 -27.01 -7.96
C ARG A 152 -10.53 -26.86 -7.55
N ALA A 153 -9.86 -25.81 -7.98
CA ALA A 153 -8.45 -25.58 -7.67
C ALA A 153 -8.24 -25.44 -6.16
N ARG A 154 -7.10 -25.88 -5.67
CA ARG A 154 -6.68 -25.59 -4.30
C ARG A 154 -6.28 -24.12 -4.20
N THR A 155 -6.66 -23.48 -3.14
CA THR A 155 -6.43 -22.03 -2.96
C THR A 155 -4.93 -21.70 -2.83
N ASP A 156 -4.10 -22.63 -2.33
CA ASP A 156 -2.63 -22.47 -2.27
C ASP A 156 -1.94 -22.42 -3.65
N THR A 157 -2.60 -22.92 -4.71
CA THR A 157 -2.07 -22.87 -6.08
C THR A 157 -2.38 -21.54 -6.79
N LEU A 158 -3.24 -20.72 -6.21
CA LEU A 158 -3.61 -19.41 -6.74
C LEU A 158 -2.60 -18.33 -6.29
N ASP A 159 -2.39 -17.34 -7.11
CA ASP A 159 -1.66 -16.15 -6.73
C ASP A 159 -2.46 -15.29 -5.72
N MET A 160 -1.84 -14.23 -5.22
CA MET A 160 -2.45 -13.36 -4.21
C MET A 160 -3.67 -12.62 -4.75
N GLN A 161 -3.63 -12.21 -6.02
CA GLN A 161 -4.73 -11.53 -6.70
C GLN A 161 -5.95 -12.45 -6.82
N ASP A 162 -5.76 -13.66 -7.33
CA ASP A 162 -6.86 -14.61 -7.52
C ASP A 162 -7.49 -15.03 -6.19
N ARG A 163 -6.67 -15.20 -5.13
CA ARG A 163 -7.21 -15.43 -3.77
C ARG A 163 -8.10 -14.27 -3.33
N LYS A 164 -7.72 -13.05 -3.66
CA LYS A 164 -8.52 -11.87 -3.32
C LYS A 164 -9.85 -11.83 -4.11
N LEU A 165 -9.83 -12.20 -5.38
CA LEU A 165 -11.04 -12.32 -6.19
C LEU A 165 -11.98 -13.43 -5.68
N VAL A 166 -11.45 -14.52 -5.12
CA VAL A 166 -12.27 -15.54 -4.43
C VAL A 166 -13.02 -14.95 -3.23
N GLU A 167 -12.38 -14.11 -2.42
CA GLU A 167 -13.05 -13.40 -1.32
C GLU A 167 -14.13 -12.44 -1.82
N VAL A 168 -13.83 -11.69 -2.87
CA VAL A 168 -14.80 -10.81 -3.52
C VAL A 168 -16.03 -11.60 -3.97
N ALA A 169 -15.84 -12.71 -4.68
CA ALA A 169 -16.94 -13.58 -5.12
C ALA A 169 -17.75 -14.15 -3.94
N LYS A 170 -17.07 -14.54 -2.85
CA LYS A 170 -17.72 -15.02 -1.62
C LYS A 170 -18.63 -13.97 -0.99
N VAL A 171 -18.22 -12.71 -0.94
CA VAL A 171 -19.06 -11.63 -0.39
C VAL A 171 -20.16 -11.25 -1.38
N TRP A 172 -19.85 -11.17 -2.67
CA TRP A 172 -20.79 -10.80 -3.72
C TRP A 172 -21.98 -11.74 -3.84
N MET A 173 -21.75 -13.05 -3.74
CA MET A 173 -22.82 -14.05 -3.83
C MET A 173 -23.86 -13.97 -2.69
N GLN A 174 -23.59 -13.20 -1.63
CA GLN A 174 -24.54 -12.95 -0.54
C GLN A 174 -25.47 -11.77 -0.82
N GLU A 175 -25.32 -11.13 -1.98
CA GLU A 175 -26.12 -10.00 -2.45
C GLU A 175 -26.19 -8.85 -1.43
N PRO A 176 -25.04 -8.28 -0.98
CA PRO A 176 -25.03 -7.26 0.05
C PRO A 176 -25.81 -6.02 -0.38
N GLU A 177 -26.48 -5.35 0.55
CA GLU A 177 -27.07 -4.03 0.35
C GLU A 177 -26.13 -2.91 0.76
N VAL A 178 -25.20 -3.21 1.68
CA VAL A 178 -24.04 -2.38 2.02
C VAL A 178 -22.79 -3.23 1.84
N LEU A 179 -21.90 -2.81 0.95
CA LEU A 179 -20.62 -3.46 0.70
C LEU A 179 -19.49 -2.59 1.24
N VAL A 180 -18.68 -3.14 2.13
CA VAL A 180 -17.42 -2.52 2.55
C VAL A 180 -16.28 -3.10 1.73
N VAL A 181 -15.48 -2.21 1.15
CA VAL A 181 -14.26 -2.56 0.41
C VAL A 181 -13.09 -1.89 1.14
N ASP A 182 -12.31 -2.67 1.92
CA ASP A 182 -11.24 -2.15 2.76
C ASP A 182 -9.87 -2.42 2.11
N GLU A 183 -9.25 -1.36 1.57
CA GLU A 183 -7.91 -1.31 0.94
C GLU A 183 -7.62 -2.49 -0.02
N THR A 184 -8.67 -3.03 -0.64
CA THR A 184 -8.60 -4.25 -1.46
C THR A 184 -7.87 -4.02 -2.78
N THR A 185 -7.95 -2.82 -3.34
CA THR A 185 -7.44 -2.47 -4.68
C THR A 185 -5.93 -2.46 -4.76
N THR A 186 -5.23 -2.23 -3.64
CA THR A 186 -3.75 -2.21 -3.58
C THR A 186 -3.08 -3.54 -3.90
N ALA A 187 -3.77 -4.65 -3.64
CA ALA A 187 -3.27 -6.00 -3.91
C ALA A 187 -3.63 -6.53 -5.31
N LEU A 188 -4.34 -5.73 -6.12
CA LEU A 188 -4.88 -6.15 -7.41
C LEU A 188 -4.18 -5.47 -8.58
N SER A 189 -4.03 -6.21 -9.69
CA SER A 189 -3.67 -5.65 -10.99
C SER A 189 -4.79 -4.74 -11.51
N GLN A 190 -4.55 -3.99 -12.59
CA GLN A 190 -5.57 -3.13 -13.20
C GLN A 190 -6.86 -3.93 -13.51
N LYS A 191 -6.75 -5.12 -14.10
CA LYS A 191 -7.89 -6.01 -14.35
C LYS A 191 -8.68 -6.35 -13.07
N GLY A 192 -7.98 -6.65 -11.99
CA GLY A 192 -8.61 -6.96 -10.71
C GLY A 192 -9.30 -5.74 -10.11
N ARG A 193 -8.70 -4.55 -10.22
CA ARG A 193 -9.33 -3.28 -9.81
C ARG A 193 -10.59 -2.99 -10.62
N ASP A 194 -10.56 -3.19 -11.93
CA ASP A 194 -11.72 -2.98 -12.81
C ASP A 194 -12.91 -3.86 -12.40
N ILE A 195 -12.67 -5.09 -11.94
CA ILE A 195 -13.71 -5.96 -11.38
C ILE A 195 -14.36 -5.30 -10.14
N ILE A 196 -13.55 -4.80 -9.20
CA ILE A 196 -14.08 -4.13 -7.99
C ILE A 196 -14.89 -2.90 -8.37
N TYR A 197 -14.39 -2.08 -9.29
CA TYR A 197 -15.09 -0.87 -9.73
C TYR A 197 -16.41 -1.18 -10.43
N ASP A 198 -16.47 -2.22 -11.28
CA ASP A 198 -17.72 -2.68 -11.88
C ASP A 198 -18.73 -3.12 -10.82
N LEU A 199 -18.30 -3.85 -9.80
CA LEU A 199 -19.15 -4.26 -8.68
C LEU A 199 -19.68 -3.05 -7.90
N MET A 200 -18.85 -2.04 -7.62
CA MET A 200 -19.25 -0.80 -6.96
C MET A 200 -20.30 -0.04 -7.81
N ASP A 201 -20.08 0.07 -9.11
CA ASP A 201 -21.02 0.69 -10.04
C ASP A 201 -22.34 -0.08 -10.14
N ARG A 202 -22.31 -1.41 -10.13
CA ARG A 202 -23.51 -2.27 -10.11
C ARG A 202 -24.30 -2.07 -8.81
N MET A 203 -23.62 -1.96 -7.66
CA MET A 203 -24.23 -1.64 -6.36
C MET A 203 -24.95 -0.29 -6.43
N ARG A 204 -24.25 0.76 -6.86
CA ARG A 204 -24.80 2.12 -6.99
C ARG A 204 -26.03 2.16 -7.90
N LYS A 205 -25.96 1.55 -9.09
CA LYS A 205 -27.08 1.48 -10.03
C LYS A 205 -28.29 0.69 -9.50
N SER A 206 -28.08 -0.20 -8.53
CA SER A 206 -29.12 -1.01 -7.89
C SER A 206 -29.65 -0.39 -6.60
N ASP A 207 -29.39 0.89 -6.32
CA ASP A 207 -29.77 1.62 -5.09
C ASP A 207 -29.20 0.97 -3.82
N ARG A 208 -28.04 0.32 -3.93
CA ARG A 208 -27.26 -0.27 -2.83
C ARG A 208 -26.08 0.62 -2.51
N ALA A 209 -25.54 0.52 -1.30
CA ALA A 209 -24.48 1.39 -0.82
C ALA A 209 -23.11 0.69 -0.82
N VAL A 210 -22.07 1.47 -1.03
CA VAL A 210 -20.67 1.02 -0.87
C VAL A 210 -19.95 1.94 0.10
N VAL A 211 -19.17 1.38 1.02
CA VAL A 211 -18.17 2.09 1.81
C VAL A 211 -16.81 1.65 1.30
N PHE A 212 -16.10 2.58 0.68
CA PHE A 212 -14.83 2.32 0.01
C PHE A 212 -13.69 2.98 0.76
N ILE A 213 -12.76 2.16 1.27
CA ILE A 213 -11.54 2.63 1.92
C ILE A 213 -10.39 2.47 0.96
N SER A 214 -9.72 3.56 0.66
CA SER A 214 -8.46 3.59 -0.08
C SER A 214 -7.54 4.66 0.50
N HIS A 215 -6.25 4.52 0.29
CA HIS A 215 -5.27 5.56 0.56
C HIS A 215 -4.88 6.31 -0.73
N ASP A 216 -5.38 5.88 -1.88
CA ASP A 216 -5.22 6.53 -3.17
C ASP A 216 -6.32 7.58 -3.35
N LEU A 217 -5.91 8.86 -3.35
CA LEU A 217 -6.82 9.98 -3.44
C LEU A 217 -7.45 10.09 -4.83
N ASP A 218 -6.72 9.74 -5.88
CA ASP A 218 -7.21 9.80 -7.25
C ASP A 218 -8.30 8.73 -7.48
N GLU A 219 -8.09 7.53 -6.94
CA GLU A 219 -9.08 6.45 -6.94
C GLU A 219 -10.38 6.88 -6.23
N ILE A 220 -10.26 7.50 -5.06
CA ILE A 220 -11.40 8.03 -4.28
C ILE A 220 -12.16 9.10 -5.06
N LYS A 221 -11.45 10.07 -5.64
CA LYS A 221 -12.05 11.19 -6.39
C LYS A 221 -12.82 10.69 -7.62
N GLU A 222 -12.28 9.70 -8.28
CA GLU A 222 -12.92 9.12 -9.47
C GLU A 222 -14.18 8.32 -9.11
N ARG A 223 -14.11 7.49 -8.06
CA ARG A 223 -15.10 6.45 -7.78
C ARG A 223 -16.16 6.83 -6.75
N CYS A 224 -15.87 7.76 -5.84
CA CYS A 224 -16.76 8.08 -4.73
C CYS A 224 -17.66 9.29 -5.01
N ASP A 225 -18.88 9.24 -4.48
CA ASP A 225 -19.85 10.35 -4.55
C ASP A 225 -19.65 11.31 -3.37
N THR A 226 -19.30 10.76 -2.19
CA THR A 226 -18.96 11.51 -0.98
C THR A 226 -17.68 10.98 -0.36
N LEU A 227 -16.95 11.83 0.33
CA LEU A 227 -15.69 11.49 0.99
C LEU A 227 -15.70 11.92 2.45
N THR A 228 -15.54 10.99 3.38
CA THR A 228 -15.42 11.26 4.80
C THR A 228 -13.96 11.09 5.24
N VAL A 229 -13.41 12.11 5.86
CA VAL A 229 -12.04 12.11 6.39
C VAL A 229 -12.06 11.77 7.87
N LEU A 230 -11.36 10.67 8.24
CA LEU A 230 -11.08 10.31 9.63
C LEU A 230 -9.64 10.67 10.00
N ARG A 231 -9.47 11.20 11.22
CA ARG A 231 -8.16 11.49 11.81
C ARG A 231 -8.23 11.35 13.33
N ASP A 232 -7.25 10.65 13.89
CA ASP A 232 -7.12 10.44 15.35
C ASP A 232 -8.41 9.94 16.02
N GLY A 233 -9.16 9.06 15.35
CA GLY A 233 -10.41 8.51 15.83
C GLY A 233 -11.64 9.41 15.70
N HIS A 234 -11.55 10.55 15.01
CA HIS A 234 -12.65 11.49 14.81
C HIS A 234 -12.95 11.70 13.33
N ILE A 235 -14.22 11.94 12.99
CA ILE A 235 -14.58 12.48 11.66
C ILE A 235 -14.26 13.98 11.66
N ILE A 236 -13.40 14.39 10.74
CA ILE A 236 -12.97 15.79 10.59
C ILE A 236 -13.90 16.53 9.65
N ARG A 237 -14.17 15.96 8.49
CA ARG A 237 -15.04 16.55 7.47
C ARG A 237 -15.57 15.48 6.53
N THR A 238 -16.77 15.72 6.00
CA THR A 238 -17.30 15.01 4.83
C THR A 238 -17.39 15.99 3.67
N PHE A 239 -16.87 15.60 2.53
CA PHE A 239 -16.91 16.35 1.28
C PHE A 239 -17.92 15.73 0.33
N GLU A 240 -18.73 16.52 -0.33
CA GLU A 240 -19.49 16.11 -1.50
C GLU A 240 -18.59 16.18 -2.74
N LYS A 241 -18.88 15.41 -3.79
CA LYS A 241 -18.03 15.31 -5.00
C LYS A 241 -17.65 16.66 -5.62
N ALA A 242 -18.56 17.64 -5.57
CA ALA A 242 -18.33 18.99 -6.07
C ALA A 242 -17.32 19.81 -5.23
N GLU A 243 -17.03 19.38 -4.01
CA GLU A 243 -16.11 20.04 -3.08
C GLU A 243 -14.72 19.39 -3.06
N TYR A 244 -14.45 18.41 -3.93
CA TYR A 244 -13.16 17.70 -3.94
C TYR A 244 -12.04 18.64 -4.37
N ASP A 245 -11.18 18.96 -3.43
CA ASP A 245 -9.95 19.71 -3.58
C ASP A 245 -8.83 18.98 -2.85
N ASP A 246 -7.75 18.68 -3.56
CA ASP A 246 -6.66 17.84 -3.06
C ASP A 246 -6.02 18.41 -1.81
N ASP A 247 -5.78 19.73 -1.78
CA ASP A 247 -5.12 20.37 -0.67
C ASP A 247 -6.02 20.43 0.56
N ALA A 248 -7.33 20.70 0.38
CA ALA A 248 -8.30 20.68 1.45
C ALA A 248 -8.49 19.26 2.04
N ILE A 249 -8.50 18.23 1.18
CA ILE A 249 -8.62 16.84 1.63
C ILE A 249 -7.36 16.43 2.40
N ARG A 250 -6.16 16.68 1.84
CA ARG A 250 -4.87 16.39 2.50
C ARG A 250 -4.71 17.14 3.81
N ALA A 251 -5.05 18.42 3.87
CA ALA A 251 -5.03 19.21 5.09
C ALA A 251 -5.95 18.63 6.18
N SER A 252 -7.15 18.16 5.78
CA SER A 252 -8.08 17.50 6.69
C SER A 252 -7.53 16.18 7.26
N MET A 253 -6.78 15.42 6.44
CA MET A 253 -6.15 14.16 6.86
C MET A 253 -5.00 14.38 7.84
N ILE A 254 -4.12 15.35 7.58
CA ILE A 254 -2.85 15.54 8.30
C ILE A 254 -3.06 16.40 9.56
N GLY A 255 -4.03 17.33 9.57
CA GLY A 255 -4.36 18.17 10.74
C GLY A 255 -3.35 19.24 11.10
N ARG A 256 -2.37 19.45 10.26
CA ARG A 256 -1.45 20.58 10.32
C ARG A 256 -1.62 21.33 9.00
N GLU A 257 -1.53 22.65 9.02
CA GLU A 257 -1.25 23.38 7.78
C GLU A 257 -0.01 22.74 7.18
N MET A 258 -0.12 22.23 5.94
CA MET A 258 1.03 21.68 5.24
C MET A 258 2.06 22.79 5.14
N GLN A 259 3.15 22.68 5.90
CA GLN A 259 4.25 23.63 5.79
C GLN A 259 5.02 23.29 4.51
N GLY A 260 4.75 24.03 3.44
CA GLY A 260 5.36 23.84 2.13
C GLY A 260 4.60 22.83 1.24
N ASP A 261 5.17 22.60 0.06
CA ASP A 261 4.60 21.72 -0.96
C ASP A 261 4.62 20.24 -0.53
N TYR A 262 3.65 19.45 -1.00
CA TYR A 262 3.57 18.03 -0.69
C TYR A 262 4.77 17.25 -1.23
N TYR A 263 5.14 17.52 -2.47
CA TYR A 263 6.39 17.07 -3.08
C TYR A 263 7.46 18.17 -2.93
N ARG A 264 8.43 18.25 -3.83
CA ARG A 264 9.35 19.38 -3.88
C ARG A 264 8.71 20.56 -4.63
N GLY A 265 8.77 21.76 -4.04
CA GLY A 265 8.12 22.97 -4.58
C GLY A 265 8.86 23.66 -5.71
N ASP A 266 10.03 23.15 -6.13
CA ASP A 266 10.76 23.67 -7.28
C ASP A 266 10.52 22.83 -8.54
N TRP A 267 10.75 23.46 -9.68
CA TRP A 267 10.76 22.81 -10.99
C TRP A 267 12.18 22.77 -11.57
N ASP A 268 13.19 23.04 -10.74
CA ASP A 268 14.58 22.94 -11.13
C ASP A 268 15.02 21.48 -11.21
N GLY A 269 15.23 20.97 -12.42
CA GLY A 269 15.75 19.63 -12.69
C GLY A 269 17.28 19.56 -12.72
N SER A 270 17.97 20.60 -12.26
CA SER A 270 19.43 20.65 -12.31
C SER A 270 20.08 19.62 -11.38
N HIS A 271 21.16 19.02 -11.87
CA HIS A 271 22.03 18.09 -11.15
C HIS A 271 23.47 18.27 -11.63
N GLY A 272 24.44 17.64 -10.96
CA GLY A 272 25.81 17.64 -11.40
C GLY A 272 26.03 16.86 -12.72
N ASP A 273 27.06 17.19 -13.46
CA ASP A 273 27.42 16.50 -14.73
C ASP A 273 28.12 15.15 -14.47
N LYS A 274 28.65 14.95 -13.26
CA LYS A 274 29.43 13.76 -12.93
C LYS A 274 28.55 12.55 -12.77
N VAL A 275 28.79 11.51 -13.59
CA VAL A 275 28.18 10.20 -13.39
C VAL A 275 28.72 9.56 -12.11
N VAL A 276 27.86 9.07 -11.24
CA VAL A 276 28.21 8.41 -9.97
C VAL A 276 27.87 6.92 -9.94
N LEU A 277 26.88 6.50 -10.73
CA LEU A 277 26.48 5.11 -10.87
C LEU A 277 25.98 4.86 -12.29
N GLU A 278 26.35 3.73 -12.89
CA GLU A 278 26.04 3.43 -14.28
C GLU A 278 25.75 1.94 -14.47
N ILE A 279 24.75 1.63 -15.30
CA ILE A 279 24.55 0.30 -15.90
C ILE A 279 24.97 0.40 -17.36
N ARG A 280 25.79 -0.54 -17.84
CA ARG A 280 26.20 -0.64 -19.25
C ARG A 280 25.74 -1.94 -19.87
N ASN A 281 24.88 -1.85 -20.89
CA ASN A 281 24.44 -2.93 -21.77
C ASN A 281 24.07 -4.21 -20.99
N ALA A 282 23.25 -4.05 -19.94
CA ALA A 282 22.86 -5.15 -19.09
C ALA A 282 21.71 -5.94 -19.73
N ASP A 283 21.86 -7.29 -19.74
CA ASP A 283 20.80 -8.23 -20.11
C ASP A 283 20.46 -9.14 -18.93
N LEU A 284 19.18 -9.29 -18.65
CA LEU A 284 18.64 -10.19 -17.65
C LEU A 284 17.26 -10.75 -18.09
N GLY A 285 17.24 -11.51 -19.20
CA GLY A 285 16.02 -12.02 -19.80
C GLY A 285 14.99 -10.92 -20.05
N ASP A 286 13.72 -11.20 -19.82
CA ASP A 286 12.62 -10.24 -20.06
C ASP A 286 12.60 -9.05 -19.07
N GLN A 287 13.43 -9.08 -18.02
CA GLN A 287 13.47 -8.04 -16.99
C GLN A 287 14.34 -6.84 -17.37
N MET A 288 15.39 -7.08 -18.16
CA MET A 288 16.29 -6.04 -18.66
C MET A 288 16.88 -6.52 -19.99
N VAL A 289 16.72 -5.71 -21.04
CA VAL A 289 17.19 -6.05 -22.40
C VAL A 289 17.99 -4.87 -22.95
N ASP A 290 19.28 -5.09 -23.20
CA ASP A 290 20.26 -4.05 -23.65
C ASP A 290 20.13 -2.75 -22.83
N PHE A 291 20.00 -2.91 -21.51
CA PHE A 291 19.63 -1.83 -20.61
C PHE A 291 20.86 -1.02 -20.21
N SER A 292 20.82 0.28 -20.44
CA SER A 292 21.88 1.21 -20.04
C SER A 292 21.28 2.42 -19.32
N LEU A 293 21.88 2.80 -18.18
CA LEU A 293 21.41 3.87 -17.31
C LEU A 293 22.59 4.60 -16.70
N GLN A 294 22.50 5.92 -16.58
CA GLN A 294 23.45 6.74 -15.83
C GLN A 294 22.73 7.58 -14.79
N ALA A 295 23.23 7.60 -13.55
CA ALA A 295 22.80 8.49 -12.49
C ALA A 295 23.90 9.47 -12.14
N HIS A 296 23.54 10.75 -11.96
CA HIS A 296 24.46 11.86 -11.77
C HIS A 296 24.53 12.32 -10.31
N GLU A 297 25.60 13.03 -9.97
CA GLU A 297 25.78 13.59 -8.63
C GLU A 297 24.68 14.61 -8.29
N GLY A 298 24.04 14.44 -7.14
CA GLY A 298 22.96 15.32 -6.68
C GLY A 298 21.67 15.21 -7.48
N GLU A 299 21.46 14.10 -8.19
CA GLU A 299 20.25 13.81 -8.97
C GLU A 299 19.22 13.02 -8.15
N ILE A 300 17.93 13.32 -8.33
CA ILE A 300 16.83 12.39 -8.06
C ILE A 300 16.40 11.82 -9.40
N LEU A 301 16.86 10.61 -9.70
CA LEU A 301 16.51 9.87 -10.91
C LEU A 301 15.28 9.00 -10.63
N GLY A 302 14.16 9.29 -11.27
CA GLY A 302 12.94 8.48 -11.19
C GLY A 302 12.94 7.35 -12.21
N ILE A 303 12.48 6.16 -11.79
CA ILE A 303 12.26 5.01 -12.68
C ILE A 303 10.84 4.53 -12.46
N GLY A 304 10.03 4.52 -13.52
CA GLY A 304 8.63 4.11 -13.50
C GLY A 304 8.26 3.19 -14.65
N GLY A 305 7.13 2.51 -14.50
CA GLY A 305 6.59 1.59 -15.49
C GLY A 305 5.49 0.73 -14.87
N LEU A 306 4.92 -0.18 -15.64
CA LEU A 306 3.98 -1.17 -15.09
C LEU A 306 4.73 -2.18 -14.21
N SER A 307 4.04 -2.77 -13.24
CA SER A 307 4.65 -3.63 -12.19
C SER A 307 5.57 -4.75 -12.71
N HIS A 308 5.35 -5.22 -13.95
CA HIS A 308 6.14 -6.31 -14.56
C HIS A 308 7.18 -5.81 -15.57
N CYS A 309 7.39 -4.51 -15.72
CA CYS A 309 8.33 -3.95 -16.71
C CYS A 309 9.82 -4.16 -16.41
N GLY A 310 10.17 -4.70 -15.24
CA GLY A 310 11.55 -4.93 -14.81
C GLY A 310 12.16 -3.82 -13.92
N MET A 311 11.45 -2.71 -13.64
CA MET A 311 11.99 -1.58 -12.87
C MET A 311 12.53 -1.97 -11.48
N HIS A 312 11.87 -2.89 -10.77
CA HIS A 312 12.33 -3.36 -9.45
C HIS A 312 13.63 -4.17 -9.54
N THR A 313 13.82 -4.87 -10.65
CA THR A 313 15.06 -5.61 -10.92
C THR A 313 16.24 -4.66 -11.11
N VAL A 314 16.01 -3.48 -11.71
CA VAL A 314 17.05 -2.45 -11.86
C VAL A 314 17.66 -2.07 -10.52
N GLY A 315 16.85 -1.85 -9.48
CA GLY A 315 17.33 -1.54 -8.13
C GLY A 315 18.24 -2.62 -7.54
N LYS A 316 17.86 -3.88 -7.67
CA LYS A 316 18.65 -5.04 -7.22
C LYS A 316 19.94 -5.21 -8.01
N VAL A 317 19.91 -4.96 -9.30
CA VAL A 317 21.12 -4.99 -10.18
C VAL A 317 22.08 -3.86 -9.81
N LEU A 318 21.60 -2.63 -9.61
CA LEU A 318 22.42 -1.48 -9.20
C LEU A 318 23.09 -1.69 -7.84
N PHE A 319 22.43 -2.39 -6.91
CA PHE A 319 22.99 -2.72 -5.59
C PHE A 319 23.91 -3.95 -5.63
N GLY A 320 23.94 -4.69 -6.74
CA GLY A 320 24.74 -5.91 -6.90
C GLY A 320 24.16 -7.14 -6.23
N ASP A 321 22.88 -7.12 -5.89
CA ASP A 321 22.13 -8.29 -5.37
C ASP A 321 21.84 -9.29 -6.49
N ILE A 322 21.50 -8.79 -7.68
CA ILE A 322 21.33 -9.58 -8.90
C ILE A 322 22.43 -9.19 -9.89
N LYS A 323 23.10 -10.19 -10.47
CA LYS A 323 24.07 -9.97 -11.52
C LYS A 323 23.41 -10.12 -12.89
N PRO A 324 23.56 -9.16 -13.81
CA PRO A 324 23.10 -9.32 -15.18
C PRO A 324 23.88 -10.45 -15.89
N ALA A 325 23.25 -11.11 -16.83
CA ALA A 325 23.88 -12.15 -17.65
C ALA A 325 24.94 -11.56 -18.59
N ARG A 326 24.71 -10.33 -19.05
CA ARG A 326 25.66 -9.52 -19.85
C ARG A 326 25.68 -8.10 -19.33
N GLY A 327 26.73 -7.36 -19.65
CA GLY A 327 26.90 -5.97 -19.17
C GLY A 327 27.47 -5.91 -17.76
N MET A 328 27.48 -4.72 -17.18
CA MET A 328 28.01 -4.48 -15.84
C MET A 328 27.44 -3.23 -15.19
N VAL A 329 27.58 -3.14 -13.87
CA VAL A 329 27.29 -1.94 -13.07
C VAL A 329 28.62 -1.32 -12.64
N LEU A 330 28.77 -0.01 -12.80
CA LEU A 330 29.97 0.75 -12.44
C LEU A 330 29.62 1.85 -11.44
N VAL A 331 30.43 1.99 -10.38
CA VAL A 331 30.33 3.07 -9.40
C VAL A 331 31.57 3.97 -9.47
N TYR A 332 31.36 5.31 -9.45
CA TYR A 332 32.39 6.33 -9.64
C TYR A 332 32.65 7.18 -8.39
N THR A 333 32.27 6.70 -7.21
CA THR A 333 32.39 7.47 -5.96
C THR A 333 33.84 7.69 -5.51
N ARG A 334 34.78 6.83 -5.88
CA ARG A 334 36.20 6.92 -5.48
C ARG A 334 37.20 7.01 -6.61
N LYS A 335 36.84 6.52 -7.79
CA LYS A 335 37.72 6.51 -8.97
C LYS A 335 36.99 7.04 -10.18
N GLU A 336 37.70 7.77 -11.03
CA GLU A 336 37.16 8.30 -12.29
C GLU A 336 36.90 7.20 -13.34
N GLU A 337 37.67 6.11 -13.30
CA GLU A 337 37.55 5.00 -14.25
C GLU A 337 36.34 4.10 -13.97
N GLY A 338 35.65 4.30 -12.84
CA GLY A 338 34.57 3.45 -12.36
C GLY A 338 35.05 2.10 -11.80
N GLU A 339 34.36 1.57 -10.82
CA GLU A 339 34.64 0.26 -10.21
C GLU A 339 33.41 -0.64 -10.37
N PRO A 340 33.58 -1.91 -10.83
CA PRO A 340 32.45 -2.82 -10.99
C PRO A 340 31.81 -3.14 -9.66
N VAL A 341 30.48 -3.02 -9.57
CA VAL A 341 29.68 -3.46 -8.42
C VAL A 341 29.52 -4.97 -8.50
N VAL A 342 30.21 -5.68 -7.64
CA VAL A 342 30.27 -7.15 -7.69
C VAL A 342 29.31 -7.86 -6.73
N ASN A 343 28.90 -7.18 -5.65
CA ASN A 343 27.96 -7.67 -4.64
C ASN A 343 27.51 -6.52 -3.71
N PRO A 344 26.45 -6.73 -2.88
CA PRO A 344 25.94 -5.73 -1.94
C PRO A 344 26.98 -5.22 -0.93
N ALA A 345 27.86 -6.07 -0.41
CA ALA A 345 28.91 -5.67 0.53
C ALA A 345 29.91 -4.69 -0.11
N PHE A 346 30.23 -4.87 -1.39
CA PHE A 346 31.04 -3.93 -2.15
C PHE A 346 30.30 -2.61 -2.38
N ALA A 347 29.03 -2.66 -2.78
CA ALA A 347 28.17 -1.48 -2.97
C ALA A 347 28.12 -0.62 -1.70
N MET A 348 27.87 -1.23 -0.54
CA MET A 348 27.88 -0.56 0.77
C MET A 348 29.21 0.14 1.07
N LYS A 349 30.36 -0.51 0.81
CA LYS A 349 31.69 0.08 1.00
C LYS A 349 31.95 1.26 0.05
N ARG A 350 31.21 1.37 -1.05
CA ARG A 350 31.26 2.49 -2.01
C ARG A 350 30.20 3.55 -1.72
N GLY A 351 29.47 3.43 -0.62
CA GLY A 351 28.47 4.40 -0.17
C GLY A 351 27.14 4.28 -0.90
N ILE A 352 26.80 3.10 -1.41
CA ILE A 352 25.48 2.81 -1.99
C ILE A 352 24.62 2.18 -0.90
N GLY A 353 23.41 2.72 -0.67
CA GLY A 353 22.36 2.15 0.18
C GLY A 353 21.18 1.71 -0.65
N TYR A 354 20.46 0.67 -0.20
CA TYR A 354 19.29 0.12 -0.87
C TYR A 354 18.10 -0.07 0.07
N VAL A 355 17.01 0.59 -0.23
CA VAL A 355 15.70 0.40 0.42
C VAL A 355 14.86 -0.46 -0.50
N ALA A 356 14.57 -1.69 -0.07
CA ALA A 356 13.83 -2.65 -0.88
C ALA A 356 12.32 -2.39 -0.84
N LYS A 357 11.62 -2.85 -1.89
CA LYS A 357 10.16 -2.75 -2.06
C LYS A 357 9.40 -3.40 -0.90
N ASP A 358 9.81 -4.59 -0.47
CA ASP A 358 9.26 -5.25 0.70
C ASP A 358 10.18 -5.07 1.90
N ARG A 359 9.90 -4.03 2.69
CA ARG A 359 10.71 -3.69 3.86
C ARG A 359 10.71 -4.75 4.95
N ASP A 360 9.56 -5.44 5.15
CA ASP A 360 9.40 -6.41 6.24
C ASP A 360 10.13 -7.73 5.94
N VAL A 361 10.29 -8.07 4.66
CA VAL A 361 10.97 -9.30 4.21
C VAL A 361 12.44 -9.05 3.84
N GLU A 362 12.73 -7.95 3.11
CA GLU A 362 14.04 -7.73 2.49
C GLU A 362 14.91 -6.71 3.25
N SER A 363 14.31 -5.78 4.02
CA SER A 363 15.07 -4.69 4.65
C SER A 363 15.18 -4.78 6.17
N LEU A 364 14.25 -5.43 6.86
CA LEU A 364 14.16 -5.46 8.31
C LEU A 364 14.19 -6.89 8.85
N ASN A 365 14.86 -7.07 9.99
CA ASN A 365 14.60 -8.21 10.86
C ASN A 365 13.53 -7.79 11.88
N THR A 366 12.27 -8.08 11.59
CA THR A 366 11.14 -7.61 12.39
C THR A 366 11.10 -8.16 13.81
N GLN A 367 11.76 -9.29 14.07
CA GLN A 367 11.84 -9.96 15.37
C GLN A 367 12.98 -9.43 16.26
N THR A 368 13.78 -8.48 15.77
CA THR A 368 14.87 -7.88 16.52
C THR A 368 14.58 -6.40 16.84
N SER A 369 15.45 -5.80 17.65
CA SER A 369 15.27 -4.43 18.10
C SER A 369 15.50 -3.39 16.99
N ILE A 370 14.97 -2.18 17.18
CA ILE A 370 15.28 -1.01 16.36
C ILE A 370 16.80 -0.79 16.30
N ARG A 371 17.47 -0.97 17.47
CA ARG A 371 18.92 -0.84 17.59
C ARG A 371 19.65 -1.79 16.66
N ASP A 372 19.32 -3.07 16.69
CA ASP A 372 19.99 -4.07 15.86
C ASP A 372 19.79 -3.79 14.36
N ASN A 373 18.57 -3.40 13.97
CA ASN A 373 18.24 -3.07 12.58
C ASN A 373 18.99 -1.84 12.05
N ILE A 374 19.16 -0.78 12.87
CA ILE A 374 19.87 0.42 12.45
C ILE A 374 21.39 0.19 12.48
N ALA A 375 21.89 -0.50 13.50
CA ALA A 375 23.33 -0.67 13.73
C ALA A 375 24.00 -1.59 12.70
N ILE A 376 23.30 -2.63 12.21
CA ILE A 376 23.90 -3.72 11.42
C ILE A 376 24.64 -3.25 10.16
N ALA A 377 24.14 -2.22 9.48
CA ALA A 377 24.78 -1.69 8.27
C ALA A 377 25.94 -0.72 8.57
N GLY A 378 25.97 -0.15 9.77
CA GLY A 378 26.91 0.88 10.19
C GLY A 378 27.96 0.43 11.19
N LEU A 379 28.21 -0.87 11.38
CA LEU A 379 29.11 -1.41 12.41
C LEU A 379 30.50 -0.74 12.39
N ASP A 380 31.07 -0.51 11.23
CA ASP A 380 32.39 0.14 11.06
C ASP A 380 32.41 1.60 11.55
N ARG A 381 31.26 2.26 11.67
CA ARG A 381 31.15 3.69 12.04
C ARG A 381 31.30 3.91 13.54
N PHE A 382 30.96 2.92 14.37
CA PHE A 382 31.03 3.03 15.82
C PHE A 382 31.94 1.98 16.48
N ALA A 383 32.45 1.01 15.72
CA ALA A 383 33.43 0.04 16.22
C ALA A 383 34.77 0.71 16.59
N ILE A 384 35.36 0.29 17.69
CA ILE A 384 36.70 0.71 18.10
C ILE A 384 37.70 -0.14 17.35
N LYS A 385 38.65 0.50 16.61
CA LYS A 385 39.67 -0.17 15.78
C LYS A 385 39.08 -1.24 14.84
N HIS A 386 37.87 -1.04 14.38
CA HIS A 386 37.12 -1.91 13.43
C HIS A 386 36.73 -3.30 13.95
N PHE A 387 36.92 -3.62 15.25
CA PHE A 387 36.53 -4.94 15.76
C PHE A 387 35.81 -4.95 17.11
N LEU A 388 35.99 -3.93 17.95
CA LEU A 388 35.35 -3.88 19.25
C LEU A 388 34.12 -2.97 19.24
N ILE A 389 32.97 -3.55 19.52
CA ILE A 389 31.71 -2.82 19.65
C ILE A 389 31.34 -2.73 21.12
N THR A 390 31.02 -1.53 21.58
CA THR A 390 30.50 -1.31 22.92
C THR A 390 29.08 -0.82 22.88
N TYR A 391 28.21 -1.29 23.77
CA TYR A 391 26.82 -0.89 23.87
C TYR A 391 26.64 0.64 23.90
N ARG A 392 27.48 1.37 24.61
CA ARG A 392 27.41 2.83 24.70
C ARG A 392 27.60 3.51 23.36
N ARG A 393 28.54 3.07 22.53
CA ARG A 393 28.78 3.67 21.19
C ARG A 393 27.68 3.31 20.21
N GLU A 394 27.27 2.05 20.22
CA GLU A 394 26.15 1.57 19.43
C GLU A 394 24.87 2.36 19.77
N LYS A 395 24.54 2.45 21.07
CA LYS A 395 23.39 3.22 21.55
C LYS A 395 23.41 4.67 21.06
N THR A 396 24.54 5.36 21.25
CA THR A 396 24.68 6.76 20.81
C THR A 396 24.50 6.90 19.29
N TYR A 397 25.06 5.97 18.51
CA TYR A 397 24.90 5.94 17.07
C TYR A 397 23.44 5.77 16.67
N VAL A 398 22.73 4.82 17.25
CA VAL A 398 21.34 4.50 16.95
C VAL A 398 20.38 5.61 17.40
N GLU A 399 20.59 6.17 18.61
CA GLU A 399 19.79 7.29 19.12
C GLU A 399 19.87 8.51 18.20
N ARG A 400 21.05 8.80 17.66
CA ARG A 400 21.21 9.86 16.66
C ARG A 400 20.34 9.61 15.42
N GLN A 401 20.29 8.37 14.90
CA GLN A 401 19.46 8.04 13.74
C GLN A 401 17.96 8.08 14.10
N ARG A 402 17.58 7.56 15.28
CA ARG A 402 16.21 7.65 15.79
C ARG A 402 15.73 9.10 15.82
N ASP A 403 16.55 10.01 16.34
CA ASP A 403 16.20 11.42 16.51
C ASP A 403 16.17 12.14 15.15
N THR A 404 17.13 11.87 14.26
CA THR A 404 17.17 12.42 12.90
C THR A 404 15.93 12.01 12.10
N MET A 405 15.52 10.75 12.22
CA MET A 405 14.35 10.20 11.51
C MET A 405 13.04 10.43 12.26
N GLN A 406 13.09 10.98 13.49
CA GLN A 406 11.93 11.14 14.35
C GLN A 406 11.13 9.83 14.47
N ILE A 407 11.82 8.71 14.78
CA ILE A 407 11.20 7.41 14.94
C ILE A 407 10.42 7.40 16.26
N LYS A 408 9.11 7.23 16.18
CA LYS A 408 8.24 7.10 17.36
C LYS A 408 8.35 5.68 17.92
N CYS A 409 9.02 5.53 19.06
CA CYS A 409 9.20 4.28 19.78
C CYS A 409 9.32 4.54 21.28
N PHE A 410 9.06 3.52 22.11
CA PHE A 410 9.25 3.61 23.57
C PHE A 410 10.73 3.52 23.94
N SER A 411 11.48 2.70 23.23
CA SER A 411 12.91 2.45 23.40
C SER A 411 13.53 2.00 22.09
N ILE A 412 14.82 2.23 21.89
CA ILE A 412 15.57 1.66 20.77
C ILE A 412 15.71 0.13 20.86
N ASP A 413 15.48 -0.45 22.04
CA ASP A 413 15.47 -1.91 22.27
C ASP A 413 14.08 -2.55 22.00
N GLN A 414 13.07 -1.74 21.59
CA GLN A 414 11.77 -2.23 21.16
C GLN A 414 11.90 -3.03 19.87
N GLU A 415 11.15 -4.12 19.73
CA GLU A 415 11.08 -4.91 18.51
C GLU A 415 10.43 -4.12 17.35
N VAL A 416 11.00 -4.27 16.17
CA VAL A 416 10.50 -3.59 14.96
C VAL A 416 9.09 -4.06 14.57
N SER A 417 8.73 -5.31 14.89
CA SER A 417 7.38 -5.87 14.68
C SER A 417 6.28 -5.02 15.29
N GLN A 418 6.55 -4.33 16.40
CA GLN A 418 5.60 -3.50 17.15
C GLN A 418 5.44 -2.08 16.61
N LEU A 419 6.18 -1.71 15.57
CA LEU A 419 6.13 -0.38 14.97
C LEU A 419 5.06 -0.30 13.88
N SER A 420 4.48 0.90 13.71
CA SER A 420 3.66 1.21 12.53
C SER A 420 4.50 1.17 11.24
N GLY A 421 3.86 0.96 10.09
CA GLY A 421 4.53 0.91 8.78
C GLY A 421 5.43 2.11 8.52
N GLY A 422 4.96 3.33 8.82
CA GLY A 422 5.76 4.55 8.68
C GLY A 422 6.98 4.59 9.58
N ASN A 423 6.89 4.11 10.83
CA ASN A 423 8.06 4.04 11.72
C ASN A 423 9.02 2.93 11.31
N LYS A 424 8.55 1.77 10.83
CA LYS A 424 9.38 0.74 10.21
C LYS A 424 10.20 1.29 9.04
N GLN A 425 9.58 2.07 8.17
CA GLN A 425 10.26 2.71 7.04
C GLN A 425 11.34 3.69 7.50
N LYS A 426 11.04 4.51 8.52
CA LYS A 426 12.03 5.40 9.14
C LYS A 426 13.22 4.64 9.73
N VAL A 427 13.02 3.43 10.26
CA VAL A 427 14.13 2.54 10.69
C VAL A 427 15.00 2.14 9.50
N VAL A 428 14.41 1.76 8.36
CA VAL A 428 15.16 1.42 7.14
C VAL A 428 15.96 2.62 6.62
N PHE A 429 15.36 3.81 6.57
CA PHE A 429 16.09 5.02 6.18
C PHE A 429 17.21 5.36 7.18
N GLY A 430 16.94 5.26 8.49
CA GLY A 430 17.94 5.50 9.54
C GLY A 430 19.15 4.57 9.43
N LYS A 431 18.95 3.31 9.03
CA LYS A 431 20.01 2.36 8.73
C LYS A 431 20.99 2.90 7.67
N TRP A 432 20.47 3.37 6.53
CA TRP A 432 21.28 3.81 5.39
C TRP A 432 21.87 5.21 5.57
N LEU A 433 21.12 6.12 6.22
CA LEU A 433 21.64 7.43 6.57
C LEU A 433 22.80 7.34 7.59
N GLY A 434 22.66 6.44 8.56
CA GLY A 434 23.74 6.18 9.53
C GLY A 434 25.04 5.73 8.88
N CYS A 435 24.97 5.02 7.74
CA CYS A 435 26.13 4.60 6.97
C CYS A 435 26.75 5.74 6.15
N ASP A 436 26.15 6.95 6.13
CA ASP A 436 26.56 8.08 5.29
C ASP A 436 26.59 7.72 3.79
N SER A 437 25.56 7.02 3.34
CA SER A 437 25.41 6.64 1.94
C SER A 437 25.35 7.90 1.06
N GLN A 438 26.12 7.89 -0.03
CA GLN A 438 26.17 8.99 -1.02
C GLN A 438 25.18 8.74 -2.16
N ILE A 439 24.88 7.48 -2.43
CA ILE A 439 23.89 7.03 -3.42
C ILE A 439 22.85 6.20 -2.70
N LEU A 440 21.58 6.53 -2.85
CA LEU A 440 20.46 5.82 -2.28
C LEU A 440 19.55 5.29 -3.39
N ILE A 441 19.38 3.99 -3.44
CA ILE A 441 18.42 3.32 -4.30
C ILE A 441 17.18 3.05 -3.46
N LEU A 442 16.05 3.63 -3.84
CA LEU A 442 14.80 3.60 -3.10
C LEU A 442 13.72 2.92 -3.94
N ASP A 443 13.40 1.68 -3.61
CA ASP A 443 12.37 0.91 -4.31
C ASP A 443 11.05 0.99 -3.56
N CYS A 444 10.08 1.70 -4.11
CA CYS A 444 8.77 2.02 -3.53
C CYS A 444 8.90 2.54 -2.07
N PRO A 445 9.67 3.62 -1.82
CA PRO A 445 10.04 4.05 -0.47
C PRO A 445 8.86 4.47 0.40
N THR A 446 7.72 4.79 -0.20
CA THR A 446 6.53 5.31 0.49
C THR A 446 5.36 4.34 0.44
N ARG A 447 5.56 3.12 -0.05
CA ARG A 447 4.50 2.10 -0.15
C ARG A 447 3.94 1.73 1.22
N GLY A 448 2.60 1.82 1.36
CA GLY A 448 1.90 1.48 2.60
C GLY A 448 2.25 2.39 3.77
N ILE A 449 2.50 3.68 3.51
CA ILE A 449 2.80 4.70 4.50
C ILE A 449 1.74 5.80 4.43
N ASP A 450 1.49 6.42 5.58
CA ASP A 450 0.55 7.53 5.71
C ASP A 450 1.00 8.79 4.96
N VAL A 451 0.03 9.57 4.49
CA VAL A 451 0.25 10.78 3.67
C VAL A 451 1.18 11.79 4.37
N GLY A 452 1.03 12.00 5.68
CA GLY A 452 1.89 12.91 6.45
C GLY A 452 3.33 12.40 6.60
N VAL A 453 3.51 11.07 6.69
CA VAL A 453 4.84 10.45 6.72
C VAL A 453 5.46 10.47 5.32
N LYS A 454 4.68 10.24 4.24
CA LYS A 454 5.15 10.39 2.85
C LYS A 454 5.73 11.78 2.62
N GLN A 455 5.01 12.84 2.98
CA GLN A 455 5.49 14.22 2.85
C GLN A 455 6.83 14.43 3.58
N SER A 456 6.94 13.97 4.82
CA SER A 456 8.20 14.08 5.58
C SER A 456 9.36 13.37 4.89
N MET A 457 9.11 12.23 4.23
CA MET A 457 10.11 11.48 3.48
C MET A 457 10.52 12.19 2.19
N TYR A 458 9.56 12.80 1.46
CA TYR A 458 9.86 13.60 0.27
C TYR A 458 10.74 14.81 0.61
N GLN A 459 10.39 15.52 1.69
CA GLN A 459 11.20 16.63 2.19
C GLN A 459 12.63 16.18 2.56
N MET A 460 12.76 15.02 3.21
CA MET A 460 14.06 14.46 3.55
C MET A 460 14.87 14.09 2.30
N MET A 461 14.26 13.40 1.32
CA MET A 461 14.91 13.08 0.04
C MET A 461 15.39 14.35 -0.68
N TYR A 462 14.56 15.39 -0.69
CA TYR A 462 14.93 16.66 -1.28
C TYR A 462 16.09 17.35 -0.55
N GLN A 463 16.13 17.29 0.79
CA GLN A 463 17.28 17.79 1.57
C GLN A 463 18.56 16.99 1.28
N MET A 464 18.47 15.68 1.10
CA MET A 464 19.61 14.85 0.70
C MET A 464 20.15 15.25 -0.66
N LYS A 465 19.29 15.50 -1.66
CA LYS A 465 19.68 16.03 -2.96
C LYS A 465 20.45 17.36 -2.80
N LYS A 466 19.92 18.28 -1.99
CA LYS A 466 20.60 19.57 -1.72
C LYS A 466 21.97 19.43 -1.06
N GLN A 467 22.20 18.30 -0.38
CA GLN A 467 23.51 17.95 0.19
C GLN A 467 24.44 17.25 -0.82
N GLY A 468 24.03 17.15 -2.09
CA GLY A 468 24.80 16.51 -3.15
C GLY A 468 24.67 14.98 -3.20
N LYS A 469 23.76 14.38 -2.42
CA LYS A 469 23.49 12.94 -2.48
C LYS A 469 22.66 12.61 -3.72
N THR A 470 22.95 11.47 -4.33
CA THR A 470 22.19 10.94 -5.48
C THR A 470 21.13 9.97 -5.02
N ILE A 471 19.94 10.09 -5.55
CA ILE A 471 18.79 9.23 -5.24
C ILE A 471 18.30 8.60 -6.53
N ILE A 472 18.17 7.28 -6.55
CA ILE A 472 17.48 6.55 -7.62
C ILE A 472 16.17 6.07 -7.01
N MET A 473 15.07 6.65 -7.46
CA MET A 473 13.74 6.42 -6.91
C MET A 473 12.91 5.59 -7.88
N ILE A 474 12.57 4.37 -7.48
CA ILE A 474 11.72 3.46 -8.24
C ILE A 474 10.33 3.52 -7.60
N SER A 475 9.28 3.78 -8.38
CA SER A 475 7.92 3.84 -7.85
C SER A 475 6.88 3.40 -8.87
N GLU A 476 5.80 2.80 -8.37
CA GLU A 476 4.58 2.49 -9.11
C GLU A 476 3.62 3.70 -9.13
N GLU A 477 3.83 4.70 -8.24
CA GLU A 477 3.01 5.92 -8.14
C GLU A 477 3.60 7.01 -9.05
N MET A 478 2.93 7.30 -10.17
CA MET A 478 3.43 8.26 -11.17
C MET A 478 3.50 9.69 -10.62
N SER A 479 2.52 10.11 -9.84
CA SER A 479 2.50 11.42 -9.18
C SER A 479 3.70 11.64 -8.26
N GLU A 480 4.17 10.58 -7.57
CA GLU A 480 5.36 10.60 -6.74
C GLU A 480 6.62 10.84 -7.59
N LEU A 481 6.77 10.11 -8.69
CA LEU A 481 7.91 10.24 -9.60
C LEU A 481 7.96 11.62 -10.25
N MET A 482 6.83 12.11 -10.77
CA MET A 482 6.73 13.45 -11.37
C MET A 482 7.02 14.55 -10.34
N GLY A 483 6.49 14.37 -9.12
CA GLY A 483 6.65 15.34 -8.05
C GLY A 483 8.08 15.45 -7.51
N MET A 484 8.87 14.37 -7.57
CA MET A 484 10.17 14.30 -6.90
C MET A 484 11.37 14.29 -7.84
N SER A 485 11.26 13.69 -9.05
CA SER A 485 12.40 13.40 -9.91
C SER A 485 12.91 14.64 -10.66
N ASP A 486 14.22 14.70 -10.90
CA ASP A 486 14.84 15.65 -11.83
C ASP A 486 14.72 15.14 -13.26
N ARG A 487 14.84 13.84 -13.41
CA ARG A 487 14.76 13.09 -14.65
C ARG A 487 13.98 11.81 -14.39
N LEU A 488 13.04 11.49 -15.28
CA LEU A 488 12.15 10.33 -15.16
C LEU A 488 12.38 9.39 -16.33
N ILE A 489 12.69 8.14 -16.04
CA ILE A 489 12.84 7.06 -17.01
C ILE A 489 11.61 6.16 -16.94
N ILE A 490 11.02 5.89 -18.10
CA ILE A 490 9.89 4.98 -18.24
C ILE A 490 10.36 3.66 -18.86
N MET A 491 9.97 2.58 -18.21
CA MET A 491 10.28 1.22 -18.62
C MET A 491 9.04 0.47 -19.09
N LYS A 492 9.23 -0.34 -20.14
CA LYS A 492 8.25 -1.30 -20.64
C LYS A 492 9.00 -2.55 -21.11
N ASP A 493 8.54 -3.73 -20.71
CA ASP A 493 9.07 -5.04 -21.15
C ASP A 493 10.61 -5.11 -21.12
N GLY A 494 11.22 -4.66 -20.04
CA GLY A 494 12.67 -4.68 -19.83
C GLY A 494 13.48 -3.59 -20.56
N HIS A 495 12.83 -2.71 -21.32
CA HIS A 495 13.47 -1.63 -22.08
C HIS A 495 13.15 -0.25 -21.50
N ILE A 496 14.05 0.71 -21.72
CA ILE A 496 13.75 2.13 -21.55
C ILE A 496 13.00 2.59 -22.79
N THR A 497 11.75 3.04 -22.61
CA THR A 497 10.92 3.53 -23.71
C THR A 497 10.99 5.03 -23.87
N LYS A 498 11.18 5.77 -22.79
CA LYS A 498 11.26 7.22 -22.83
C LYS A 498 11.97 7.76 -21.58
N GLU A 499 12.60 8.92 -21.76
CA GLU A 499 13.17 9.73 -20.70
C GLU A 499 12.53 11.13 -20.75
N PHE A 500 12.16 11.67 -19.58
CA PHE A 500 11.59 12.99 -19.41
C PHE A 500 12.44 13.80 -18.44
N ALA A 501 12.69 15.06 -18.78
CA ALA A 501 13.21 16.03 -17.82
C ALA A 501 12.08 16.58 -16.96
N ARG A 502 12.40 17.04 -15.75
CA ARG A 502 11.45 17.69 -14.85
C ARG A 502 10.79 18.89 -15.53
N SER A 503 9.47 18.94 -15.53
CA SER A 503 8.69 20.05 -16.07
C SER A 503 7.34 20.16 -15.36
N ALA A 504 6.86 21.38 -15.18
CA ALA A 504 5.50 21.63 -14.67
C ALA A 504 4.41 21.23 -15.67
N ASP A 505 4.74 21.15 -16.96
CA ASP A 505 3.80 20.81 -18.02
C ASP A 505 3.68 19.30 -18.27
N LEU A 506 4.52 18.48 -17.59
CA LEU A 506 4.50 17.02 -17.73
C LEU A 506 3.21 16.46 -17.12
N SER A 507 2.48 15.66 -17.89
CA SER A 507 1.22 15.06 -17.45
C SER A 507 1.27 13.54 -17.42
N ASP A 508 0.50 12.93 -16.52
CA ASP A 508 0.33 11.47 -16.43
C ASP A 508 -0.09 10.88 -17.77
N HIS A 509 -1.01 11.54 -18.48
CA HIS A 509 -1.51 11.09 -19.77
C HIS A 509 -0.40 11.00 -20.85
N GLU A 510 0.60 11.86 -20.78
CA GLU A 510 1.73 11.82 -21.71
C GLU A 510 2.65 10.64 -21.39
N ILE A 511 2.90 10.39 -20.11
CA ILE A 511 3.80 9.32 -19.64
C ILE A 511 3.20 7.94 -19.91
N ILE A 512 1.91 7.75 -19.63
CA ILE A 512 1.19 6.47 -19.80
C ILE A 512 1.34 5.90 -21.21
N LYS A 513 1.43 6.74 -22.23
CA LYS A 513 1.63 6.29 -23.64
C LYS A 513 2.91 5.47 -23.84
N TYR A 514 3.90 5.65 -22.97
CA TYR A 514 5.19 4.94 -23.04
C TYR A 514 5.26 3.74 -22.08
N MET A 515 4.24 3.57 -21.23
CA MET A 515 4.12 2.43 -20.32
C MET A 515 3.30 1.27 -20.93
N ILE A 516 2.33 1.62 -21.81
CA ILE A 516 1.43 0.68 -22.50
C ILE A 516 1.97 0.44 -23.92
#